data_d38d9b3f5d794e95076f0fa56a07a6b5
#
_entry.id   d38d9b3f5d794e95076f0fa56a07a6b5
#
_cell.length_a   1.000
_cell.length_b   1.000
_cell.length_c   1.000
_cell.angle_alpha   90.00
_cell.angle_beta   90.00
_cell.angle_gamma   90.00
#
_symmetry.space_group_name_H-M   'P 1'
#
loop_
_entity.id
_entity.type
_entity.pdbx_description
1 polymer ?
#
loop_
_entity_poly.entity_id
_entity_poly.type
_entity_poly.pdbx_seq_one_letter_code
_entity_poly.pdbx_strand_id
1 'polypeptide(L)'
;MSLAPQGIGVSCLFPGGTRTRIIEASARDEAARVAAKDMTASWMDPVELGAFVVEGIRNNAPYILTHLEFRDELRELYQMLDVAFPQDQEVPLGRGGFEAGRRAMVNQIRALPVKD
;
A
#
# COMPACT_ATOMS: atom_id res chain seq x y z
N MET A 1 -0.10 17.75 0.92
CA MET A 1 -0.77 18.36 2.09
C MET A 1 -1.08 17.23 3.08
N SER A 2 -0.76 17.36 4.36
CA SER A 2 -1.02 16.30 5.36
C SER A 2 -2.24 16.69 6.20
N LEU A 3 -3.12 15.73 6.49
CA LEU A 3 -4.29 15.90 7.34
C LEU A 3 -4.01 15.56 8.81
N ALA A 4 -2.83 15.01 9.10
CA ALA A 4 -2.42 14.65 10.46
C ALA A 4 -2.48 15.79 11.47
N PRO A 5 -2.11 17.06 11.15
CA PRO A 5 -2.28 18.20 12.07
C PRO A 5 -3.74 18.46 12.46
N GLN A 6 -4.69 17.97 11.66
CA GLN A 6 -6.14 18.07 11.94
C GLN A 6 -6.67 16.86 12.74
N GLY A 7 -5.79 15.92 13.08
CA GLY A 7 -6.16 14.68 13.77
C GLY A 7 -6.83 13.66 12.85
N ILE A 8 -6.59 13.73 11.53
CA ILE A 8 -7.18 12.81 10.54
C ILE A 8 -6.09 11.86 10.05
N GLY A 9 -6.30 10.56 10.23
CA GLY A 9 -5.49 9.50 9.65
C GLY A 9 -5.91 9.21 8.21
N VAL A 10 -4.93 8.79 7.41
CA VAL A 10 -5.17 8.34 6.03
C VAL A 10 -4.44 7.02 5.83
N SER A 11 -5.18 6.01 5.40
CA SER A 11 -4.64 4.70 5.05
C SER A 11 -4.81 4.45 3.55
N CYS A 12 -3.77 3.90 2.92
CA CYS A 12 -3.82 3.47 1.53
C CYS A 12 -3.86 1.95 1.48
N LEU A 13 -4.90 1.39 0.86
CA LEU A 13 -5.07 -0.04 0.68
C LEU A 13 -4.44 -0.49 -0.65
N PHE A 14 -3.64 -1.55 -0.59
CA PHE A 14 -3.04 -2.23 -1.74
C PHE A 14 -3.55 -3.68 -1.78
N PRO A 15 -4.74 -3.91 -2.36
CA PRO A 15 -5.31 -5.25 -2.44
C PRO A 15 -4.71 -6.03 -3.61
N GLY A 16 -4.54 -7.33 -3.44
CA GLY A 16 -4.32 -8.27 -4.52
C GLY A 16 -5.65 -8.84 -5.05
N GLY A 17 -5.59 -10.01 -5.67
CA GLY A 17 -6.78 -10.69 -6.18
C GLY A 17 -7.78 -11.00 -5.07
N THR A 18 -8.95 -10.38 -5.14
CA THR A 18 -10.04 -10.57 -4.17
C THR A 18 -11.27 -11.12 -4.89
N ARG A 19 -11.86 -12.17 -4.33
CA ARG A 19 -13.01 -12.86 -4.90
C ARG A 19 -14.27 -11.99 -4.82
N THR A 20 -14.47 -11.17 -5.86
CA THR A 20 -15.63 -10.31 -6.02
C THR A 20 -16.37 -10.65 -7.31
N ARG A 21 -17.56 -10.11 -7.48
CA ARG A 21 -18.36 -10.31 -8.71
C ARG A 21 -17.90 -9.48 -9.90
N ILE A 22 -16.87 -8.66 -9.78
CA ILE A 22 -16.47 -7.72 -10.84
C ILE A 22 -16.12 -8.48 -12.13
N ILE A 23 -15.30 -9.53 -12.03
CA ILE A 23 -14.88 -10.31 -13.20
C ILE A 23 -16.04 -11.11 -13.77
N GLU A 24 -16.84 -11.75 -12.91
CA GLU A 24 -18.04 -12.49 -13.33
C GLU A 24 -19.06 -11.57 -14.02
N ALA A 25 -19.26 -10.36 -13.50
CA ALA A 25 -20.18 -9.37 -14.07
C ALA A 25 -19.72 -8.82 -15.43
N SER A 26 -18.40 -8.89 -15.70
CA SER A 26 -17.81 -8.47 -16.98
C SER A 26 -17.81 -9.58 -18.04
N ALA A 27 -18.21 -10.80 -17.69
CA ALA A 27 -18.23 -11.94 -18.60
C ALA A 27 -19.32 -11.76 -19.67
N ARG A 28 -18.95 -12.04 -20.94
CA ARG A 28 -19.83 -11.84 -22.10
C ARG A 28 -20.89 -12.95 -22.26
N ASP A 29 -20.62 -14.14 -21.74
CA ASP A 29 -21.48 -15.31 -21.82
C ASP A 29 -21.29 -16.22 -20.59
N GLU A 30 -22.08 -17.31 -20.51
CA GLU A 30 -22.06 -18.24 -19.40
C GLU A 30 -20.73 -19.00 -19.28
N ALA A 31 -20.10 -19.39 -20.40
CA ALA A 31 -18.82 -20.09 -20.39
C ALA A 31 -17.70 -19.20 -19.82
N ALA A 32 -17.67 -17.92 -20.22
CA ALA A 32 -16.76 -16.92 -19.69
C ALA A 32 -17.01 -16.67 -18.18
N ARG A 33 -18.25 -16.72 -17.73
CA ARG A 33 -18.60 -16.55 -16.31
C ARG A 33 -18.14 -17.73 -15.46
N VAL A 34 -18.30 -18.95 -15.94
CA VAL A 34 -17.80 -20.15 -15.27
C VAL A 34 -16.27 -20.12 -15.18
N ALA A 35 -15.59 -19.80 -16.28
CA ALA A 35 -14.13 -19.67 -16.30
C ALA A 35 -13.63 -18.57 -15.33
N ALA A 36 -14.31 -17.43 -15.26
CA ALA A 36 -14.00 -16.36 -14.32
C ALA A 36 -14.13 -16.79 -12.85
N LYS A 37 -15.18 -17.56 -12.54
CA LYS A 37 -15.40 -18.11 -11.21
C LYS A 37 -14.31 -19.10 -10.82
N ASP A 38 -13.92 -20.00 -11.71
CA ASP A 38 -12.85 -20.96 -11.47
C ASP A 38 -11.50 -20.26 -11.27
N MET A 39 -11.19 -19.25 -12.09
CA MET A 39 -9.97 -18.46 -12.00
C MET A 39 -9.87 -17.73 -10.65
N THR A 40 -10.98 -17.19 -10.15
CA THR A 40 -11.00 -16.40 -8.91
C THR A 40 -11.25 -17.24 -7.66
N ALA A 41 -11.44 -18.56 -7.79
CA ALA A 41 -11.80 -19.45 -6.68
C ALA A 41 -10.75 -19.46 -5.55
N SER A 42 -9.47 -19.30 -5.88
CA SER A 42 -8.34 -19.24 -4.93
C SER A 42 -8.03 -17.85 -4.42
N TRP A 43 -8.72 -16.83 -4.90
CA TRP A 43 -8.48 -15.45 -4.48
C TRP A 43 -8.99 -15.20 -3.05
N MET A 44 -8.40 -14.18 -2.39
CA MET A 44 -8.75 -13.84 -1.02
C MET A 44 -10.24 -13.56 -0.86
N ASP A 45 -10.81 -14.02 0.24
CA ASP A 45 -12.20 -13.73 0.59
C ASP A 45 -12.39 -12.24 0.89
N PRO A 46 -13.43 -11.58 0.38
CA PRO A 46 -13.68 -10.15 0.66
C PRO A 46 -13.83 -9.82 2.14
N VAL A 47 -14.35 -10.75 2.95
CA VAL A 47 -14.50 -10.54 4.40
C VAL A 47 -13.14 -10.58 5.09
N GLU A 48 -12.25 -11.49 4.67
CA GLU A 48 -10.87 -11.53 5.14
C GLU A 48 -10.13 -10.24 4.79
N LEU A 49 -10.24 -9.78 3.54
CA LEU A 49 -9.69 -8.48 3.12
C LEU A 49 -10.22 -7.35 4.00
N GLY A 50 -11.53 -7.32 4.26
CA GLY A 50 -12.18 -6.33 5.10
C GLY A 50 -11.63 -6.31 6.53
N ALA A 51 -11.27 -7.47 7.10
CA ALA A 51 -10.65 -7.56 8.41
C ALA A 51 -9.28 -6.86 8.44
N PHE A 52 -8.44 -7.04 7.43
CA PHE A 52 -7.16 -6.30 7.29
C PHE A 52 -7.38 -4.80 7.20
N VAL A 53 -8.41 -4.36 6.49
CA VAL A 53 -8.72 -2.92 6.35
C VAL A 53 -9.12 -2.33 7.70
N VAL A 54 -10.03 -2.97 8.42
CA VAL A 54 -10.49 -2.51 9.74
C VAL A 54 -9.32 -2.44 10.73
N GLU A 55 -8.50 -3.47 10.77
CA GLU A 55 -7.31 -3.51 11.63
C GLU A 55 -6.31 -2.39 11.27
N GLY A 56 -6.04 -2.20 9.97
CA GLY A 56 -5.17 -1.13 9.50
C GLY A 56 -5.66 0.26 9.87
N ILE A 57 -6.98 0.51 9.75
CA ILE A 57 -7.60 1.78 10.13
C ILE A 57 -7.49 2.00 11.65
N ARG A 58 -7.81 1.00 12.46
CA ARG A 58 -7.73 1.07 13.93
C ARG A 58 -6.31 1.39 14.42
N ASN A 59 -5.31 0.87 13.74
CA ASN A 59 -3.90 1.09 14.05
C ASN A 59 -3.32 2.33 13.37
N ASN A 60 -4.14 3.12 12.67
CA ASN A 60 -3.68 4.27 11.88
C ASN A 60 -2.51 3.91 10.94
N ALA A 61 -2.55 2.71 10.36
CA ALA A 61 -1.53 2.24 9.44
C ALA A 61 -1.58 3.06 8.13
N PRO A 62 -0.48 3.69 7.70
CA PRO A 62 -0.48 4.47 6.46
C PRO A 62 -0.62 3.60 5.20
N TYR A 63 -0.20 2.34 5.30
CA TYR A 63 -0.25 1.36 4.21
C TYR A 63 -0.87 0.06 4.72
N ILE A 64 -1.86 -0.45 3.99
CA ILE A 64 -2.52 -1.72 4.28
C ILE A 64 -2.25 -2.65 3.10
N LEU A 65 -1.30 -3.58 3.28
CA LEU A 65 -0.96 -4.62 2.32
C LEU A 65 -1.55 -5.94 2.82
N THR A 66 -2.31 -6.61 1.98
CA THR A 66 -3.14 -7.75 2.38
C THR A 66 -2.66 -9.10 1.85
N HIS A 67 -1.85 -9.10 0.77
CA HIS A 67 -1.42 -10.29 0.06
C HIS A 67 0.08 -10.50 0.24
N LEU A 68 0.45 -11.42 1.12
CA LEU A 68 1.85 -11.68 1.48
C LEU A 68 2.69 -12.20 0.31
N GLU A 69 2.05 -12.87 -0.66
CA GLU A 69 2.68 -13.44 -1.85
C GLU A 69 3.34 -12.39 -2.75
N PHE A 70 2.93 -11.11 -2.68
CA PHE A 70 3.55 -10.03 -3.44
C PHE A 70 4.75 -9.37 -2.74
N ARG A 71 5.09 -9.84 -1.54
CA ARG A 71 6.15 -9.21 -0.75
C ARG A 71 7.51 -9.28 -1.41
N ASP A 72 7.83 -10.40 -2.04
CA ASP A 72 9.15 -10.62 -2.63
C ASP A 72 9.30 -9.78 -3.90
N GLU A 73 8.28 -9.69 -4.75
CA GLU A 73 8.25 -8.79 -5.91
C GLU A 73 8.48 -7.32 -5.50
N LEU A 74 7.86 -6.87 -4.41
CA LEU A 74 8.07 -5.53 -3.88
C LEU A 74 9.53 -5.31 -3.41
N ARG A 75 10.12 -6.31 -2.77
CA ARG A 75 11.53 -6.26 -2.35
C ARG A 75 12.48 -6.16 -3.54
N GLU A 76 12.22 -6.93 -4.59
CA GLU A 76 12.99 -6.86 -5.84
C GLU A 76 12.90 -5.47 -6.47
N LEU A 77 11.69 -4.89 -6.54
CA LEU A 77 11.50 -3.53 -7.02
C LEU A 77 12.30 -2.51 -6.20
N TYR A 78 12.27 -2.59 -4.87
CA TYR A 78 13.06 -1.71 -4.01
C TYR A 78 14.56 -1.87 -4.23
N GLN A 79 15.04 -3.09 -4.43
CA GLN A 79 16.44 -3.36 -4.74
C GLN A 79 16.85 -2.72 -6.08
N MET A 80 16.02 -2.83 -7.11
CA MET A 80 16.26 -2.18 -8.41
C MET A 80 16.32 -0.66 -8.27
N LEU A 81 15.46 -0.06 -7.46
CA LEU A 81 15.47 1.37 -7.20
C LEU A 81 16.68 1.81 -6.39
N ASP A 82 17.10 1.02 -5.40
CA ASP A 82 18.25 1.33 -4.55
C ASP A 82 19.55 1.36 -5.35
N VAL A 83 19.77 0.37 -6.22
CA VAL A 83 20.98 0.32 -7.05
C VAL A 83 20.99 1.37 -8.19
N ALA A 84 19.83 1.94 -8.51
CA ALA A 84 19.73 3.00 -9.51
C ALA A 84 20.22 4.37 -8.99
N PHE A 85 20.37 4.54 -7.67
CA PHE A 85 20.98 5.74 -7.13
C PHE A 85 22.48 5.80 -7.47
N PRO A 86 23.04 7.00 -7.73
CA PRO A 86 24.47 7.17 -7.90
C PRO A 86 25.24 6.71 -6.65
N GLN A 87 26.06 5.68 -6.77
CA GLN A 87 26.77 5.08 -5.62
C GLN A 87 27.97 5.91 -5.16
N ASP A 88 28.60 6.64 -6.09
CA ASP A 88 29.84 7.41 -5.85
C ASP A 88 29.59 8.92 -5.71
N GLN A 89 28.32 9.34 -5.53
CA GLN A 89 27.99 10.74 -5.44
C GLN A 89 28.16 11.28 -4.01
N GLU A 90 29.03 12.29 -3.86
CA GLU A 90 29.04 13.10 -2.65
C GLU A 90 27.80 13.99 -2.56
N VAL A 91 27.13 13.98 -1.41
CA VAL A 91 25.98 14.83 -1.15
C VAL A 91 26.47 16.17 -0.56
N PRO A 92 26.31 17.30 -1.27
CA PRO A 92 26.69 18.60 -0.72
C PRO A 92 25.94 18.89 0.60
N LEU A 93 26.64 19.51 1.57
CA LEU A 93 26.12 19.77 2.92
C LEU A 93 24.77 20.51 2.90
N GLY A 94 24.62 21.52 2.05
CA GLY A 94 23.36 22.27 1.95
C GLY A 94 22.18 21.40 1.48
N ARG A 95 22.39 20.56 0.46
CA ARG A 95 21.37 19.65 -0.05
C ARG A 95 21.04 18.53 0.95
N GLY A 96 22.06 17.98 1.58
CA GLY A 96 21.88 16.96 2.62
C GLY A 96 21.17 17.52 3.85
N GLY A 97 21.52 18.71 4.29
CA GLY A 97 20.87 19.38 5.43
C GLY A 97 19.41 19.72 5.16
N PHE A 98 19.08 20.18 3.95
CA PHE A 98 17.69 20.43 3.54
C PHE A 98 16.86 19.16 3.60
N GLU A 99 17.36 18.05 3.05
CA GLU A 99 16.65 16.76 3.05
C GLU A 99 16.49 16.20 4.47
N ALA A 100 17.51 16.31 5.31
CA ALA A 100 17.41 15.90 6.72
C ALA A 100 16.30 16.67 7.46
N GLY A 101 16.23 17.99 7.26
CA GLY A 101 15.17 18.84 7.82
C GLY A 101 13.78 18.46 7.32
N ARG A 102 13.64 18.21 6.02
CA ARG A 102 12.38 17.74 5.41
C ARG A 102 11.93 16.41 6.04
N ARG A 103 12.84 15.44 6.19
CA ARG A 103 12.52 14.12 6.78
C ARG A 103 12.11 14.24 8.24
N ALA A 104 12.80 15.09 9.02
CA ALA A 104 12.46 15.35 10.41
C ALA A 104 11.04 15.91 10.54
N MET A 105 10.68 16.90 9.72
CA MET A 105 9.33 17.46 9.67
C MET A 105 8.26 16.42 9.31
N VAL A 106 8.51 15.60 8.29
CA VAL A 106 7.56 14.52 7.89
C VAL A 106 7.37 13.51 9.01
N ASN A 107 8.44 13.13 9.71
CA ASN A 107 8.36 12.20 10.83
C ASN A 107 7.58 12.78 12.02
N GLN A 108 7.75 14.07 12.32
CA GLN A 108 6.96 14.76 13.33
C GLN A 108 5.46 14.74 12.97
N ILE A 109 5.12 15.02 11.71
CA ILE A 109 3.73 15.00 11.24
C ILE A 109 3.13 13.59 11.35
N ARG A 110 3.91 12.55 10.99
CA ARG A 110 3.46 11.14 11.08
C ARG A 110 3.24 10.67 12.52
N ALA A 111 3.95 11.26 13.48
CA ALA A 111 3.82 10.93 14.89
C ALA A 111 2.63 11.62 15.60
N LEU A 112 1.92 12.53 14.90
CA LEU A 112 0.75 13.18 15.47
C LEU A 112 -0.39 12.17 15.71
N PRO A 113 -1.08 12.24 16.86
CA PRO A 113 -2.20 11.37 17.15
C PRO A 113 -3.38 11.65 16.21
N VAL A 114 -4.10 10.60 15.85
CA VAL A 114 -5.41 10.71 15.21
C VAL A 114 -6.44 11.00 16.27
N LYS A 115 -7.38 11.88 16.00
CA LYS A 115 -8.50 12.15 16.92
C LYS A 115 -9.49 10.99 16.88
N ASP A 116 -9.93 10.59 18.04
CA ASP A 116 -11.00 9.61 18.22
C ASP A 116 -12.34 10.16 17.71
#